data_adc31b40588cb9f0fd9337893d2922fb
#
_entry.id   adc31b40588cb9f0fd9337893d2922fb
#
_cell.length_a   1.000
_cell.length_b   1.000
_cell.length_c   1.000
_cell.angle_alpha   90.00
_cell.angle_beta   90.00
_cell.angle_gamma   90.00
#
_symmetry.space_group_name_H-M   'P 1'
#
loop_
_entity.id
_entity.type
_entity.pdbx_description
1 polymer ?
#
loop_
_entity_poly.entity_id
_entity_poly.type
_entity_poly.pdbx_seq_one_letter_code
_entity_poly.pdbx_strand_id
1 'polypeptide(L)'
;MKHIIIGGVTGGATAAARIRRTDEKAEIFLLEKGKYISYANCGLPYYIGGTIAEREKLFMQTPASFAKRFNIDVRVENEVIGIDTTKKRVEVRRADGSTYTENYDKMLLSPGASPVRPPLKGIEIEGIFTLRNIEDTDRIKEHISSHRIGSTVIVGAGFIGLEMAENLHRTGAEVSVVEMGNQVMAPVDFSIAAHVHQHLSQKGIKLYLERSVERFERQGEKIEVFFSTGESITTDIVLLSIGVHPETTLAKAAGLKIGETGGIWVDDYLQTSATDVYAVGDAIEFPHPLTGKPWLNYLANPANRQGRIAADNMVFGNTTKYEGAIGTSIAKVFDMTVASTGLAAKRLKQSGIPYASSTTHSASHAGYYPDALPLTIKLTFDPASGKLYGGQCVGYEGVDKRIDQIALIIKNGGTVYDLMKVEHTYAPPFSSAKDPIAIAGYTANNIISGAMPIVTWRQIAGADLSDILLLDVRIREEHAFGAIPGSVNIPLEELRSRLGELPHNKAIYVYC
;
A
#
# COMPACT_ATOMS: atom_id res chain seq x y z
N MET A 1 -4.48 -6.32 36.88
CA MET A 1 -3.55 -5.30 36.32
C MET A 1 -4.34 -4.20 35.65
N LYS A 2 -3.82 -2.98 35.70
CA LYS A 2 -4.39 -1.81 35.01
C LYS A 2 -3.66 -1.54 33.72
N HIS A 3 -4.38 -1.60 32.61
CA HIS A 3 -3.87 -1.36 31.27
C HIS A 3 -4.40 -0.05 30.72
N ILE A 4 -3.53 0.80 30.18
CA ILE A 4 -3.91 1.99 29.43
C ILE A 4 -3.58 1.77 27.97
N ILE A 5 -4.56 1.98 27.09
CA ILE A 5 -4.44 1.92 25.64
C ILE A 5 -4.63 3.33 25.08
N ILE A 6 -3.65 3.87 24.39
CA ILE A 6 -3.69 5.20 23.77
C ILE A 6 -3.90 5.05 22.26
N GLY A 7 -5.07 5.51 21.80
CA GLY A 7 -5.55 5.36 20.43
C GLY A 7 -6.49 4.17 20.25
N GLY A 8 -7.69 4.44 19.79
CA GLY A 8 -8.84 3.51 19.78
C GLY A 8 -9.21 2.92 18.43
N VAL A 9 -8.33 2.97 17.41
CA VAL A 9 -8.66 2.44 16.08
C VAL A 9 -8.11 1.01 15.92
N THR A 10 -7.33 0.72 14.92
CA THR A 10 -6.96 -0.65 14.50
C THR A 10 -6.19 -1.43 15.58
N GLY A 11 -4.99 -1.00 15.92
CA GLY A 11 -4.10 -1.72 16.84
C GLY A 11 -4.60 -1.65 18.28
N GLY A 12 -4.99 -0.45 18.74
CA GLY A 12 -5.44 -0.24 20.13
C GLY A 12 -6.76 -0.93 20.46
N ALA A 13 -7.77 -0.81 19.59
CA ALA A 13 -9.05 -1.51 19.79
C ALA A 13 -8.88 -3.03 19.79
N THR A 14 -8.04 -3.56 18.90
CA THR A 14 -7.70 -4.99 18.85
C THR A 14 -7.02 -5.44 20.15
N ALA A 15 -6.05 -4.68 20.63
CA ALA A 15 -5.34 -4.99 21.88
C ALA A 15 -6.27 -4.94 23.09
N ALA A 16 -7.07 -3.89 23.24
CA ALA A 16 -8.02 -3.74 24.33
C ALA A 16 -9.00 -4.92 24.40
N ALA A 17 -9.60 -5.29 23.27
CA ALA A 17 -10.49 -6.44 23.17
C ALA A 17 -9.75 -7.77 23.45
N ARG A 18 -8.48 -7.90 23.05
CA ARG A 18 -7.68 -9.10 23.31
C ARG A 18 -7.31 -9.24 24.77
N ILE A 19 -6.87 -8.16 25.43
CA ILE A 19 -6.58 -8.18 26.89
C ILE A 19 -7.81 -8.66 27.65
N ARG A 20 -9.01 -8.14 27.38
CA ARG A 20 -10.23 -8.59 28.05
C ARG A 20 -10.52 -10.07 27.85
N ARG A 21 -10.28 -10.61 26.65
CA ARG A 21 -10.49 -12.05 26.37
C ARG A 21 -9.49 -12.96 27.07
N THR A 22 -8.35 -12.43 27.49
CA THR A 22 -7.26 -13.19 28.14
C THR A 22 -7.21 -12.94 29.65
N ASP A 23 -7.71 -11.81 30.13
CA ASP A 23 -7.83 -11.46 31.55
C ASP A 23 -9.16 -10.72 31.81
N GLU A 24 -10.14 -11.47 32.29
CA GLU A 24 -11.47 -10.93 32.61
C GLU A 24 -11.43 -9.93 33.80
N LYS A 25 -10.39 -10.00 34.64
CA LYS A 25 -10.25 -9.14 35.83
C LYS A 25 -9.40 -7.90 35.55
N ALA A 26 -8.82 -7.77 34.38
CA ALA A 26 -8.03 -6.60 34.04
C ALA A 26 -8.86 -5.31 34.08
N GLU A 27 -8.29 -4.25 34.59
CA GLU A 27 -8.83 -2.89 34.50
C GLU A 27 -8.26 -2.28 33.20
N ILE A 28 -9.12 -1.94 32.22
CA ILE A 28 -8.69 -1.51 30.91
C ILE A 28 -9.29 -0.14 30.59
N PHE A 29 -8.42 0.82 30.29
CA PHE A 29 -8.76 2.17 29.84
C PHE A 29 -8.35 2.33 28.39
N LEU A 30 -9.27 2.76 27.53
CA LEU A 30 -8.98 3.13 26.17
C LEU A 30 -9.20 4.64 26.02
N LEU A 31 -8.10 5.37 25.79
CA LEU A 31 -8.07 6.82 25.66
C LEU A 31 -7.92 7.19 24.18
N GLU A 32 -8.88 7.94 23.66
CA GLU A 32 -8.90 8.38 22.28
C GLU A 32 -9.11 9.90 22.22
N LYS A 33 -8.24 10.61 21.48
CA LYS A 33 -8.33 12.07 21.32
C LYS A 33 -9.51 12.51 20.46
N GLY A 34 -9.91 11.68 19.49
CA GLY A 34 -11.06 11.92 18.62
C GLY A 34 -12.37 11.46 19.25
N LYS A 35 -13.46 11.68 18.50
CA LYS A 35 -14.82 11.31 18.90
C LYS A 35 -15.15 9.82 18.68
N TYR A 36 -14.36 9.15 17.85
CA TYR A 36 -14.70 7.83 17.31
C TYR A 36 -13.58 6.82 17.54
N ILE A 37 -13.97 5.58 17.83
CA ILE A 37 -13.08 4.42 17.90
C ILE A 37 -13.51 3.37 16.88
N SER A 38 -12.65 2.41 16.60
CA SER A 38 -12.99 1.18 15.87
C SER A 38 -13.80 1.43 14.59
N TYR A 39 -13.34 2.35 13.77
CA TYR A 39 -13.96 2.67 12.47
C TYR A 39 -13.11 2.21 11.30
N ALA A 40 -13.73 2.07 10.12
CA ALA A 40 -13.13 1.59 8.89
C ALA A 40 -12.38 2.72 8.16
N ASN A 41 -11.11 2.98 8.52
CA ASN A 41 -10.28 3.98 7.85
C ASN A 41 -10.23 3.77 6.32
N CYS A 42 -10.08 2.51 5.88
CA CYS A 42 -10.05 2.17 4.46
C CYS A 42 -11.41 2.33 3.76
N GLY A 43 -12.50 2.55 4.51
CA GLY A 43 -13.84 2.81 3.97
C GLY A 43 -14.10 4.29 3.65
N LEU A 44 -13.26 5.20 4.15
CA LEU A 44 -13.50 6.65 4.04
C LEU A 44 -13.60 7.13 2.60
N PRO A 45 -12.69 6.78 1.67
CA PRO A 45 -12.82 7.15 0.26
C PRO A 45 -14.13 6.66 -0.36
N TYR A 46 -14.53 5.43 -0.06
CA TYR A 46 -15.73 4.80 -0.59
C TYR A 46 -17.03 5.41 -0.06
N TYR A 47 -17.01 5.94 1.17
CA TYR A 47 -18.12 6.72 1.71
C TYR A 47 -18.19 8.10 1.06
N ILE A 48 -17.06 8.77 0.82
CA ILE A 48 -17.01 10.05 0.11
C ILE A 48 -17.62 9.90 -1.29
N GLY A 49 -17.24 8.86 -2.04
CA GLY A 49 -17.74 8.57 -3.39
C GLY A 49 -19.13 7.91 -3.45
N GLY A 50 -19.76 7.64 -2.29
CA GLY A 50 -21.12 7.10 -2.22
C GLY A 50 -21.25 5.57 -2.42
N THR A 51 -20.13 4.84 -2.60
CA THR A 51 -20.15 3.36 -2.65
C THR A 51 -20.61 2.78 -1.31
N ILE A 52 -20.15 3.36 -0.20
CA ILE A 52 -20.73 3.15 1.13
C ILE A 52 -21.73 4.30 1.33
N ALA A 53 -23.01 3.99 1.28
CA ALA A 53 -24.06 5.00 1.32
C ALA A 53 -24.31 5.57 2.73
N GLU A 54 -24.20 4.72 3.75
CA GLU A 54 -24.56 5.04 5.13
C GLU A 54 -23.28 5.26 5.96
N ARG A 55 -23.18 6.43 6.59
CA ARG A 55 -22.04 6.82 7.44
C ARG A 55 -21.83 5.85 8.60
N GLU A 56 -22.91 5.35 9.15
CA GLU A 56 -22.95 4.43 10.30
C GLU A 56 -22.24 3.11 10.00
N LYS A 57 -22.18 2.68 8.74
CA LYS A 57 -21.45 1.48 8.30
C LYS A 57 -19.94 1.59 8.42
N LEU A 58 -19.43 2.82 8.57
CA LEU A 58 -18.00 3.03 8.86
C LEU A 58 -17.63 2.61 10.28
N PHE A 59 -18.57 2.55 11.21
CA PHE A 59 -18.30 2.24 12.62
C PHE A 59 -18.46 0.75 12.90
N MET A 60 -17.33 0.08 13.13
CA MET A 60 -17.35 -1.33 13.56
C MET A 60 -17.88 -1.45 14.97
N GLN A 61 -17.55 -0.49 15.83
CA GLN A 61 -18.07 -0.35 17.19
C GLN A 61 -18.20 1.14 17.56
N THR A 62 -19.23 1.49 18.29
CA THR A 62 -19.31 2.79 18.96
C THR A 62 -18.58 2.72 20.31
N PRO A 63 -18.16 3.85 20.92
CA PRO A 63 -17.60 3.84 22.27
C PRO A 63 -18.47 3.10 23.27
N ALA A 64 -19.77 3.36 23.28
CA ALA A 64 -20.73 2.73 24.19
C ALA A 64 -20.88 1.21 23.95
N SER A 65 -20.98 0.78 22.67
CA SER A 65 -21.09 -0.65 22.35
C SER A 65 -19.82 -1.41 22.68
N PHE A 66 -18.64 -0.79 22.46
CA PHE A 66 -17.34 -1.39 22.78
C PHE A 66 -17.14 -1.51 24.29
N ALA A 67 -17.44 -0.44 25.04
CA ALA A 67 -17.39 -0.43 26.49
C ALA A 67 -18.29 -1.53 27.11
N LYS A 68 -19.54 -1.60 26.66
CA LYS A 68 -20.51 -2.62 27.13
C LYS A 68 -20.07 -4.04 26.77
N ARG A 69 -19.62 -4.27 25.53
CA ARG A 69 -19.26 -5.60 25.03
C ARG A 69 -18.02 -6.17 25.71
N PHE A 70 -17.03 -5.33 25.97
CA PHE A 70 -15.73 -5.75 26.46
C PHE A 70 -15.44 -5.31 27.89
N ASN A 71 -16.40 -4.69 28.60
CA ASN A 71 -16.21 -4.16 29.95
C ASN A 71 -14.90 -3.32 30.06
N ILE A 72 -14.78 -2.32 29.19
CA ILE A 72 -13.62 -1.42 29.05
C ILE A 72 -14.08 0.01 29.34
N ASP A 73 -13.30 0.78 30.10
CA ASP A 73 -13.51 2.23 30.25
C ASP A 73 -13.01 2.94 28.98
N VAL A 74 -13.96 3.29 28.09
CA VAL A 74 -13.68 3.96 26.81
C VAL A 74 -13.91 5.45 26.97
N ARG A 75 -12.85 6.24 26.85
CA ARG A 75 -12.88 7.70 26.98
C ARG A 75 -12.45 8.34 25.65
N VAL A 76 -13.43 8.78 24.89
CA VAL A 76 -13.22 9.60 23.67
C VAL A 76 -13.11 11.07 24.04
N GLU A 77 -12.52 11.88 23.16
CA GLU A 77 -12.20 13.29 23.40
C GLU A 77 -11.35 13.48 24.68
N ASN A 78 -10.49 12.49 24.95
CA ASN A 78 -9.55 12.44 26.06
C ASN A 78 -8.13 12.26 25.48
N GLU A 79 -7.44 13.37 25.28
CA GLU A 79 -6.10 13.39 24.69
C GLU A 79 -5.04 13.17 25.77
N VAL A 80 -4.22 12.13 25.62
CA VAL A 80 -3.02 11.98 26.43
C VAL A 80 -1.98 13.00 25.98
N ILE A 81 -1.62 13.91 26.88
CA ILE A 81 -0.69 15.01 26.62
C ILE A 81 0.68 14.83 27.26
N GLY A 82 0.81 13.88 28.20
CA GLY A 82 2.06 13.57 28.87
C GLY A 82 2.12 12.13 29.37
N ILE A 83 3.33 11.56 29.39
CA ILE A 83 3.63 10.24 29.93
C ILE A 83 4.84 10.34 30.85
N ASP A 84 4.69 9.91 32.09
CA ASP A 84 5.78 9.69 33.04
C ASP A 84 6.01 8.17 33.17
N THR A 85 6.98 7.65 32.45
CA THR A 85 7.30 6.21 32.41
C THR A 85 7.89 5.71 33.75
N THR A 86 8.51 6.59 34.51
CA THR A 86 9.11 6.26 35.83
C THR A 86 8.03 6.09 36.90
N LYS A 87 7.04 7.03 36.93
CA LYS A 87 5.93 6.97 37.86
C LYS A 87 4.76 6.16 37.34
N LYS A 88 4.86 5.60 36.14
CA LYS A 88 3.82 4.85 35.44
C LYS A 88 2.46 5.57 35.43
N ARG A 89 2.44 6.80 34.94
CA ARG A 89 1.22 7.59 34.84
C ARG A 89 1.16 8.38 33.55
N VAL A 90 -0.06 8.66 33.10
CA VAL A 90 -0.35 9.53 31.98
C VAL A 90 -1.11 10.77 32.44
N GLU A 91 -0.88 11.89 31.79
CA GLU A 91 -1.66 13.11 31.91
C GLU A 91 -2.61 13.22 30.73
N VAL A 92 -3.90 13.43 31.02
CA VAL A 92 -4.98 13.41 30.01
C VAL A 92 -5.71 14.75 30.05
N ARG A 93 -5.94 15.34 28.87
CA ARG A 93 -6.73 16.54 28.67
C ARG A 93 -8.09 16.16 28.06
N ARG A 94 -9.18 16.65 28.70
CA ARG A 94 -10.54 16.50 28.17
C ARG A 94 -10.89 17.59 27.17
N ALA A 95 -12.01 17.41 26.45
CA ALA A 95 -12.51 18.39 25.50
C ALA A 95 -12.79 19.78 26.10
N ASP A 96 -13.15 19.86 27.38
CA ASP A 96 -13.37 21.11 28.12
C ASP A 96 -12.07 21.80 28.56
N GLY A 97 -10.90 21.23 28.23
CA GLY A 97 -9.58 21.74 28.60
C GLY A 97 -9.11 21.31 29.99
N SER A 98 -9.94 20.69 30.81
CA SER A 98 -9.54 20.17 32.12
C SER A 98 -8.56 18.98 31.96
N THR A 99 -7.66 18.85 32.94
CA THR A 99 -6.69 17.73 32.94
C THR A 99 -6.88 16.83 34.16
N TYR A 100 -6.49 15.58 34.01
CA TYR A 100 -6.40 14.60 35.09
C TYR A 100 -5.26 13.62 34.83
N THR A 101 -4.91 12.82 35.81
CA THR A 101 -3.88 11.79 35.68
C THR A 101 -4.45 10.41 35.90
N GLU A 102 -3.92 9.41 35.16
CA GLU A 102 -4.20 7.98 35.35
C GLU A 102 -2.91 7.21 35.54
N ASN A 103 -2.88 6.29 36.50
CA ASN A 103 -1.77 5.37 36.67
C ASN A 103 -2.01 4.09 35.84
N TYR A 104 -0.92 3.40 35.47
CA TYR A 104 -0.98 2.14 34.76
C TYR A 104 0.04 1.13 35.30
N ASP A 105 -0.27 -0.16 35.13
CA ASP A 105 0.73 -1.22 35.29
C ASP A 105 1.47 -1.43 33.95
N LYS A 106 0.69 -1.49 32.84
CA LYS A 106 1.22 -1.58 31.47
C LYS A 106 0.46 -0.66 30.53
N MET A 107 1.15 -0.16 29.50
CA MET A 107 0.60 0.79 28.55
C MET A 107 0.88 0.39 27.12
N LEU A 108 -0.08 0.64 26.23
CA LEU A 108 0.06 0.49 24.78
C LEU A 108 -0.11 1.83 24.08
N LEU A 109 0.85 2.19 23.22
CA LEU A 109 0.79 3.32 22.31
C LEU A 109 0.34 2.84 20.93
N SER A 110 -0.78 3.37 20.44
CA SER A 110 -1.32 3.13 19.09
C SER A 110 -1.78 4.44 18.43
N PRO A 111 -0.92 5.49 18.39
CA PRO A 111 -1.32 6.83 17.95
C PRO A 111 -1.48 6.92 16.42
N GLY A 112 -0.99 5.92 15.67
CA GLY A 112 -1.08 5.86 14.22
C GLY A 112 -0.10 6.79 13.51
N ALA A 113 -0.53 7.36 12.39
CA ALA A 113 0.24 8.29 11.56
C ALA A 113 -0.62 9.51 11.20
N SER A 114 0.02 10.62 10.85
CA SER A 114 -0.63 11.85 10.40
C SER A 114 -0.29 12.14 8.93
N PRO A 115 -1.21 12.73 8.13
CA PRO A 115 -0.92 13.13 6.76
C PRO A 115 0.23 14.14 6.70
N VAL A 116 1.09 13.99 5.70
CA VAL A 116 2.12 14.99 5.41
C VAL A 116 1.45 16.25 4.87
N ARG A 117 1.72 17.39 5.49
CA ARG A 117 1.25 18.71 5.09
C ARG A 117 2.45 19.66 5.02
N PRO A 118 3.09 19.79 3.85
CA PRO A 118 4.29 20.61 3.69
C PRO A 118 3.95 22.10 3.82
N PRO A 119 4.89 22.95 4.22
CA PRO A 119 4.66 24.38 4.41
C PRO A 119 4.62 25.13 3.06
N LEU A 120 3.70 24.76 2.18
CA LEU A 120 3.51 25.41 0.88
C LEU A 120 2.65 26.67 1.05
N LYS A 121 3.01 27.73 0.31
CA LYS A 121 2.20 28.95 0.26
C LYS A 121 0.78 28.60 -0.21
N GLY A 122 -0.23 29.07 0.53
CA GLY A 122 -1.64 28.86 0.19
C GLY A 122 -2.23 27.53 0.62
N ILE A 123 -1.48 26.65 1.30
CA ILE A 123 -1.98 25.32 1.72
C ILE A 123 -3.20 25.37 2.66
N GLU A 124 -3.42 26.52 3.33
CA GLU A 124 -4.55 26.76 4.24
C GLU A 124 -5.80 27.29 3.51
N ILE A 125 -5.77 27.41 2.19
CA ILE A 125 -6.93 27.85 1.39
C ILE A 125 -8.06 26.82 1.60
N GLU A 126 -9.26 27.34 1.88
CA GLU A 126 -10.48 26.52 1.97
C GLU A 126 -10.70 25.76 0.65
N GLY A 127 -11.04 24.48 0.75
CA GLY A 127 -11.12 23.55 -0.40
C GLY A 127 -9.86 22.71 -0.60
N ILE A 128 -8.82 22.91 0.24
CA ILE A 128 -7.65 22.02 0.29
C ILE A 128 -7.76 21.09 1.51
N PHE A 129 -7.83 19.80 1.26
CA PHE A 129 -8.07 18.78 2.27
C PHE A 129 -6.97 17.73 2.34
N THR A 130 -6.87 17.08 3.49
CA THR A 130 -6.24 15.78 3.71
C THR A 130 -7.31 14.81 4.17
N LEU A 131 -7.10 13.50 3.99
CA LEU A 131 -8.01 12.46 4.45
C LEU A 131 -7.31 11.52 5.43
N ARG A 132 -7.76 11.51 6.69
CA ARG A 132 -7.20 10.63 7.73
C ARG A 132 -8.26 9.97 8.60
N ASN A 133 -9.30 10.69 8.99
CA ASN A 133 -10.28 10.28 9.99
C ASN A 133 -11.71 10.60 9.56
N ILE A 134 -12.66 10.35 10.44
CA ILE A 134 -14.10 10.61 10.19
C ILE A 134 -14.37 12.10 10.04
N GLU A 135 -13.73 12.92 10.86
CA GLU A 135 -13.91 14.38 10.83
C GLU A 135 -13.41 14.98 9.50
N ASP A 136 -12.30 14.49 8.95
CA ASP A 136 -11.84 14.89 7.61
C ASP A 136 -12.84 14.47 6.54
N THR A 137 -13.36 13.25 6.66
CA THR A 137 -14.36 12.69 5.74
C THR A 137 -15.64 13.51 5.73
N ASP A 138 -16.14 13.86 6.92
CA ASP A 138 -17.34 14.68 7.08
C ASP A 138 -17.14 16.06 6.45
N ARG A 139 -16.00 16.71 6.68
CA ARG A 139 -15.66 18.02 6.07
C ARG A 139 -15.58 17.96 4.54
N ILE A 140 -14.93 16.92 3.99
CA ILE A 140 -14.84 16.73 2.54
C ILE A 140 -16.23 16.52 1.96
N LYS A 141 -17.04 15.67 2.57
CA LYS A 141 -18.38 15.34 2.09
C LYS A 141 -19.33 16.53 2.19
N GLU A 142 -19.27 17.30 3.26
CA GLU A 142 -20.00 18.56 3.42
C GLU A 142 -19.62 19.56 2.34
N HIS A 143 -18.33 19.74 2.08
CA HIS A 143 -17.84 20.64 1.04
C HIS A 143 -18.34 20.21 -0.35
N ILE A 144 -18.28 18.93 -0.68
CA ILE A 144 -18.77 18.39 -1.96
C ILE A 144 -20.30 18.59 -2.10
N SER A 145 -21.04 18.44 -1.00
CA SER A 145 -22.50 18.57 -1.04
C SER A 145 -23.00 20.02 -1.07
N SER A 146 -22.24 20.95 -0.50
CA SER A 146 -22.58 22.39 -0.42
C SER A 146 -22.08 23.21 -1.60
N HIS A 147 -21.14 22.69 -2.41
CA HIS A 147 -20.56 23.34 -3.57
C HIS A 147 -20.72 22.47 -4.82
N ARG A 148 -20.86 23.11 -5.98
CA ARG A 148 -20.82 22.38 -7.26
C ARG A 148 -19.35 22.09 -7.62
N ILE A 149 -18.92 20.87 -7.35
CA ILE A 149 -17.57 20.40 -7.68
C ILE A 149 -17.56 19.86 -9.11
N GLY A 150 -16.98 20.64 -10.03
CA GLY A 150 -16.77 20.23 -11.42
C GLY A 150 -15.40 19.63 -11.67
N SER A 151 -14.40 20.01 -10.85
CA SER A 151 -13.01 19.58 -11.01
C SER A 151 -12.31 19.34 -9.68
N THR A 152 -11.41 18.37 -9.67
CA THR A 152 -10.63 17.98 -8.49
C THR A 152 -9.17 17.76 -8.87
N VAL A 153 -8.25 18.25 -8.05
CA VAL A 153 -6.82 17.91 -8.12
C VAL A 153 -6.44 17.06 -6.92
N ILE A 154 -5.85 15.90 -7.20
CA ILE A 154 -5.28 15.02 -6.19
C ILE A 154 -3.75 15.12 -6.28
N VAL A 155 -3.11 15.54 -5.21
CA VAL A 155 -1.65 15.62 -5.10
C VAL A 155 -1.14 14.38 -4.40
N GLY A 156 -0.40 13.55 -5.14
CA GLY A 156 0.09 12.25 -4.70
C GLY A 156 -0.72 11.07 -5.25
N ALA A 157 -0.03 10.17 -5.94
CA ALA A 157 -0.62 9.03 -6.64
C ALA A 157 -0.37 7.67 -5.92
N GLY A 158 -0.38 7.69 -4.57
CA GLY A 158 -0.36 6.50 -3.72
C GLY A 158 -1.74 5.84 -3.61
N PHE A 159 -1.90 4.88 -2.69
CA PHE A 159 -3.16 4.16 -2.46
C PHE A 159 -4.34 5.11 -2.22
N ILE A 160 -4.24 5.99 -1.23
CA ILE A 160 -5.31 6.92 -0.86
C ILE A 160 -5.65 7.86 -2.02
N GLY A 161 -4.61 8.37 -2.72
CA GLY A 161 -4.80 9.27 -3.86
C GLY A 161 -5.57 8.62 -5.00
N LEU A 162 -5.26 7.37 -5.36
CA LEU A 162 -5.94 6.65 -6.43
C LEU A 162 -7.36 6.21 -6.04
N GLU A 163 -7.56 5.77 -4.78
CA GLU A 163 -8.91 5.48 -4.28
C GLU A 163 -9.79 6.74 -4.28
N MET A 164 -9.24 7.89 -3.88
CA MET A 164 -9.96 9.16 -3.94
C MET A 164 -10.20 9.63 -5.38
N ALA A 165 -9.26 9.37 -6.31
CA ALA A 165 -9.45 9.67 -7.73
C ALA A 165 -10.66 8.95 -8.31
N GLU A 166 -10.79 7.65 -8.07
CA GLU A 166 -11.96 6.89 -8.47
C GLU A 166 -13.24 7.43 -7.83
N ASN A 167 -13.21 7.65 -6.51
CA ASN A 167 -14.40 8.01 -5.76
C ASN A 167 -14.89 9.43 -6.05
N LEU A 168 -13.99 10.39 -6.29
CA LEU A 168 -14.37 11.74 -6.72
C LEU A 168 -14.81 11.77 -8.19
N HIS A 169 -14.18 10.98 -9.06
CA HIS A 169 -14.66 10.82 -10.44
C HIS A 169 -16.09 10.28 -10.49
N ARG A 170 -16.47 9.37 -9.60
CA ARG A 170 -17.85 8.85 -9.50
C ARG A 170 -18.87 9.92 -9.13
N THR A 171 -18.49 11.01 -8.49
CA THR A 171 -19.39 12.15 -8.21
C THR A 171 -19.61 13.05 -9.43
N GLY A 172 -18.97 12.76 -10.56
CA GLY A 172 -19.06 13.52 -11.81
C GLY A 172 -18.01 14.61 -11.98
N ALA A 173 -17.04 14.71 -11.07
CA ALA A 173 -15.93 15.67 -11.18
C ALA A 173 -14.89 15.22 -12.21
N GLU A 174 -14.30 16.17 -12.95
CA GLU A 174 -13.07 15.95 -13.68
C GLU A 174 -11.92 15.80 -12.69
N VAL A 175 -11.14 14.72 -12.79
CA VAL A 175 -10.05 14.44 -11.85
C VAL A 175 -8.70 14.54 -12.52
N SER A 176 -7.81 15.31 -11.90
CA SER A 176 -6.40 15.40 -12.23
C SER A 176 -5.56 14.86 -11.08
N VAL A 177 -4.63 13.96 -11.37
CA VAL A 177 -3.68 13.41 -10.40
C VAL A 177 -2.29 13.97 -10.68
N VAL A 178 -1.70 14.60 -9.68
CA VAL A 178 -0.34 15.20 -9.74
C VAL A 178 0.60 14.35 -8.91
N GLU A 179 1.68 13.89 -9.51
CA GLU A 179 2.67 13.03 -8.84
C GLU A 179 4.09 13.53 -9.15
N MET A 180 4.90 13.69 -8.11
CA MET A 180 6.29 14.14 -8.22
C MET A 180 7.17 13.08 -8.92
N GLY A 181 6.85 11.82 -8.72
CA GLY A 181 7.54 10.71 -9.37
C GLY A 181 7.08 10.50 -10.81
N ASN A 182 7.81 9.65 -11.53
CA ASN A 182 7.50 9.28 -12.91
C ASN A 182 6.41 8.20 -13.02
N GLN A 183 5.80 7.81 -11.91
CA GLN A 183 4.78 6.75 -11.86
C GLN A 183 3.82 6.90 -10.69
N VAL A 184 2.60 6.40 -10.87
CA VAL A 184 1.67 6.13 -9.78
C VAL A 184 2.07 4.86 -9.02
N MET A 185 1.47 4.62 -7.85
CA MET A 185 1.66 3.39 -7.06
C MET A 185 3.15 3.10 -6.78
N ALA A 186 3.79 3.98 -6.01
CA ALA A 186 5.20 3.84 -5.65
C ALA A 186 5.66 2.46 -5.12
N PRO A 187 4.85 1.59 -4.50
CA PRO A 187 5.28 0.25 -4.11
C PRO A 187 5.61 -0.70 -5.27
N VAL A 188 4.99 -0.53 -6.46
CA VAL A 188 5.25 -1.40 -7.61
C VAL A 188 6.33 -0.84 -8.53
N ASP A 189 6.89 -1.69 -9.40
CA ASP A 189 7.81 -1.26 -10.45
C ASP A 189 7.08 -0.56 -11.60
N PHE A 190 7.80 0.25 -12.36
CA PHE A 190 7.24 1.03 -13.48
C PHE A 190 6.47 0.16 -14.50
N SER A 191 6.97 -1.05 -14.79
CA SER A 191 6.31 -1.96 -15.73
C SER A 191 4.90 -2.39 -15.29
N ILE A 192 4.64 -2.43 -13.99
CA ILE A 192 3.31 -2.70 -13.43
C ILE A 192 2.49 -1.41 -13.33
N ALA A 193 3.12 -0.30 -12.89
CA ALA A 193 2.46 1.00 -12.85
C ALA A 193 1.97 1.48 -14.23
N ALA A 194 2.66 1.12 -15.31
CA ALA A 194 2.28 1.48 -16.67
C ALA A 194 0.87 0.97 -17.06
N HIS A 195 0.48 -0.21 -16.59
CA HIS A 195 -0.90 -0.72 -16.78
C HIS A 195 -1.92 0.20 -16.08
N VAL A 196 -1.58 0.66 -14.88
CA VAL A 196 -2.44 1.59 -14.11
C VAL A 196 -2.51 2.96 -14.80
N HIS A 197 -1.39 3.48 -15.35
CA HIS A 197 -1.38 4.74 -16.11
C HIS A 197 -2.34 4.66 -17.30
N GLN A 198 -2.22 3.61 -18.11
CA GLN A 198 -3.08 3.40 -19.27
C GLN A 198 -4.55 3.32 -18.85
N HIS A 199 -4.83 2.56 -17.79
CA HIS A 199 -6.19 2.40 -17.28
C HIS A 199 -6.80 3.72 -16.79
N LEU A 200 -6.04 4.50 -16.00
CA LEU A 200 -6.46 5.83 -15.54
C LEU A 200 -6.78 6.77 -16.70
N SER A 201 -5.92 6.79 -17.74
CA SER A 201 -6.17 7.58 -18.96
C SER A 201 -7.43 7.14 -19.70
N GLN A 202 -7.68 5.84 -19.81
CA GLN A 202 -8.92 5.29 -20.40
C GLN A 202 -10.17 5.68 -19.60
N LYS A 203 -10.05 5.85 -18.29
CA LYS A 203 -11.14 6.34 -17.41
C LYS A 203 -11.26 7.87 -17.40
N GLY A 204 -10.46 8.60 -18.20
CA GLY A 204 -10.53 10.06 -18.30
C GLY A 204 -9.81 10.81 -17.19
N ILE A 205 -9.00 10.12 -16.37
CA ILE A 205 -8.16 10.77 -15.36
C ILE A 205 -6.95 11.40 -16.02
N LYS A 206 -6.72 12.68 -15.77
CA LYS A 206 -5.54 13.41 -16.24
C LYS A 206 -4.36 13.16 -15.31
N LEU A 207 -3.25 12.63 -15.82
CA LEU A 207 -2.04 12.36 -15.05
C LEU A 207 -0.97 13.42 -15.33
N TYR A 208 -0.50 14.08 -14.28
CA TYR A 208 0.61 15.02 -14.28
C TYR A 208 1.77 14.39 -13.49
N LEU A 209 2.53 13.53 -14.17
CA LEU A 209 3.71 12.86 -13.60
C LEU A 209 4.94 13.78 -13.71
N GLU A 210 5.92 13.56 -12.82
CA GLU A 210 7.14 14.39 -12.71
C GLU A 210 6.80 15.87 -12.47
N ARG A 211 5.73 16.13 -11.73
CA ARG A 211 5.26 17.45 -11.34
C ARG A 211 5.14 17.55 -9.82
N SER A 212 5.86 18.45 -9.21
CA SER A 212 5.68 18.82 -7.81
C SER A 212 4.85 20.11 -7.68
N VAL A 213 3.94 20.14 -6.71
CA VAL A 213 3.20 21.37 -6.40
C VAL A 213 4.12 22.30 -5.63
N GLU A 214 4.16 23.58 -6.05
CA GLU A 214 4.97 24.63 -5.44
C GLU A 214 4.15 25.52 -4.51
N ARG A 215 2.94 25.92 -4.93
CA ARG A 215 2.05 26.76 -4.17
C ARG A 215 0.61 26.67 -4.64
N PHE A 216 -0.29 27.21 -3.85
CA PHE A 216 -1.71 27.39 -4.17
C PHE A 216 -2.08 28.86 -4.09
N GLU A 217 -2.99 29.30 -4.97
CA GLU A 217 -3.53 30.65 -4.94
C GLU A 217 -5.05 30.61 -5.15
N ARG A 218 -5.79 31.52 -4.48
CA ARG A 218 -7.24 31.64 -4.68
C ARG A 218 -7.51 32.41 -5.97
N GLN A 219 -8.32 31.84 -6.86
CA GLN A 219 -8.74 32.46 -8.10
C GLN A 219 -10.28 32.48 -8.16
N GLY A 220 -10.87 33.56 -7.61
CA GLY A 220 -12.32 33.59 -7.42
C GLY A 220 -12.79 32.51 -6.44
N GLU A 221 -13.71 31.68 -6.87
CA GLU A 221 -14.19 30.52 -6.09
C GLU A 221 -13.28 29.29 -6.23
N LYS A 222 -12.35 29.29 -7.18
CA LYS A 222 -11.46 28.16 -7.48
C LYS A 222 -10.09 28.32 -6.84
N ILE A 223 -9.33 27.24 -6.93
CA ILE A 223 -7.94 27.13 -6.46
C ILE A 223 -7.05 26.94 -7.68
N GLU A 224 -6.06 27.78 -7.86
CA GLU A 224 -5.00 27.59 -8.83
C GLU A 224 -3.82 26.86 -8.17
N VAL A 225 -3.44 25.74 -8.75
CA VAL A 225 -2.37 24.84 -8.28
C VAL A 225 -1.17 25.02 -9.20
N PHE A 226 -0.09 25.61 -8.69
CA PHE A 226 1.13 25.88 -9.46
C PHE A 226 2.14 24.76 -9.28
N PHE A 227 2.73 24.34 -10.39
CA PHE A 227 3.78 23.31 -10.43
C PHE A 227 5.18 23.95 -10.52
N SER A 228 6.17 23.21 -10.04
CA SER A 228 7.58 23.59 -10.13
C SER A 228 8.09 23.79 -11.56
N THR A 229 7.34 23.29 -12.57
CA THR A 229 7.62 23.48 -14.00
C THR A 229 7.14 24.81 -14.55
N GLY A 230 6.44 25.63 -13.77
CA GLY A 230 5.82 26.89 -14.19
C GLY A 230 4.42 26.74 -14.78
N GLU A 231 3.93 25.52 -14.96
CA GLU A 231 2.54 25.25 -15.36
C GLU A 231 1.60 25.39 -14.16
N SER A 232 0.31 25.63 -14.41
CA SER A 232 -0.72 25.61 -13.37
C SER A 232 -2.01 24.94 -13.86
N ILE A 233 -2.83 24.49 -12.92
CA ILE A 233 -4.20 24.01 -13.19
C ILE A 233 -5.15 24.62 -12.18
N THR A 234 -6.37 24.95 -12.64
CA THR A 234 -7.44 25.51 -11.79
C THR A 234 -8.44 24.42 -11.44
N THR A 235 -8.87 24.38 -10.17
CA THR A 235 -9.75 23.33 -9.65
C THR A 235 -10.70 23.87 -8.59
N ASP A 236 -11.78 23.13 -8.31
CA ASP A 236 -12.73 23.48 -7.25
C ASP A 236 -12.25 22.96 -5.88
N ILE A 237 -11.57 21.79 -5.85
CA ILE A 237 -11.10 21.13 -4.64
C ILE A 237 -9.72 20.52 -4.85
N VAL A 238 -8.89 20.52 -3.82
CA VAL A 238 -7.59 19.84 -3.78
C VAL A 238 -7.57 18.83 -2.65
N LEU A 239 -7.12 17.60 -2.95
CA LEU A 239 -6.82 16.59 -1.95
C LEU A 239 -5.31 16.33 -1.89
N LEU A 240 -4.70 16.54 -0.72
CA LEU A 240 -3.30 16.22 -0.46
C LEU A 240 -3.18 14.77 0.02
N SER A 241 -2.51 13.94 -0.76
CA SER A 241 -2.29 12.51 -0.49
C SER A 241 -0.82 12.13 -0.71
N ILE A 242 0.09 13.00 -0.25
CA ILE A 242 1.55 12.91 -0.48
C ILE A 242 2.28 12.05 0.56
N GLY A 243 1.56 11.22 1.29
CA GLY A 243 2.07 10.31 2.29
C GLY A 243 1.68 10.68 3.72
N VAL A 244 2.18 9.88 4.64
CA VAL A 244 1.94 10.02 6.08
C VAL A 244 3.26 9.92 6.83
N HIS A 245 3.32 10.47 8.04
CA HIS A 245 4.44 10.29 8.97
C HIS A 245 3.94 9.68 10.29
N PRO A 246 4.75 8.87 10.97
CA PRO A 246 4.34 8.25 12.23
C PRO A 246 4.09 9.31 13.30
N GLU A 247 3.01 9.14 14.07
CA GLU A 247 2.70 10.03 15.18
C GLU A 247 3.56 9.66 16.41
N THR A 248 4.62 10.42 16.62
CA THR A 248 5.63 10.13 17.66
C THR A 248 5.81 11.24 18.67
N THR A 249 5.03 12.30 18.58
CA THR A 249 5.14 13.49 19.45
C THR A 249 5.09 13.12 20.93
N LEU A 250 4.09 12.33 21.32
CA LEU A 250 3.93 11.88 22.70
C LEU A 250 5.07 10.96 23.17
N ALA A 251 5.52 10.05 22.30
CA ALA A 251 6.63 9.15 22.60
C ALA A 251 7.96 9.89 22.77
N LYS A 252 8.24 10.89 21.91
CA LYS A 252 9.41 11.77 22.04
C LYS A 252 9.39 12.56 23.33
N ALA A 253 8.26 13.17 23.67
CA ALA A 253 8.10 13.93 24.91
C ALA A 253 8.28 13.06 26.16
N ALA A 254 7.93 11.76 26.09
CA ALA A 254 8.14 10.79 27.14
C ALA A 254 9.57 10.22 27.20
N GLY A 255 10.48 10.65 26.33
CA GLY A 255 11.85 10.16 26.27
C GLY A 255 12.00 8.74 25.72
N LEU A 256 10.99 8.24 24.99
CA LEU A 256 11.08 6.93 24.33
C LEU A 256 12.00 7.01 23.11
N LYS A 257 12.71 5.91 22.83
CA LYS A 257 13.60 5.82 21.67
C LYS A 257 12.78 5.90 20.38
N ILE A 258 13.18 6.82 19.51
CA ILE A 258 12.70 6.92 18.14
C ILE A 258 13.74 6.28 17.23
N GLY A 259 13.28 5.48 16.28
CA GLY A 259 14.15 4.81 15.33
C GLY A 259 14.62 5.70 14.19
N GLU A 260 15.42 5.13 13.29
CA GLU A 260 16.08 5.85 12.19
C GLU A 260 15.09 6.37 11.15
N THR A 261 13.96 5.69 10.96
CA THR A 261 12.90 6.09 10.02
C THR A 261 11.88 7.06 10.63
N GLY A 262 12.06 7.42 11.90
CA GLY A 262 11.22 8.34 12.64
C GLY A 262 10.05 7.70 13.38
N GLY A 263 9.88 6.38 13.33
CA GLY A 263 8.89 5.63 14.10
C GLY A 263 9.33 5.37 15.54
N ILE A 264 8.39 4.99 16.41
CA ILE A 264 8.69 4.53 17.76
C ILE A 264 9.45 3.21 17.64
N TRP A 265 10.68 3.17 18.16
CA TRP A 265 11.44 1.93 18.20
C TRP A 265 10.79 0.90 19.12
N VAL A 266 10.68 -0.34 18.66
CA VAL A 266 10.21 -1.48 19.46
C VAL A 266 11.16 -2.66 19.32
N ASP A 267 11.19 -3.50 20.35
CA ASP A 267 11.86 -4.79 20.30
C ASP A 267 11.01 -5.87 19.60
N ASP A 268 11.51 -7.10 19.57
CA ASP A 268 10.79 -8.26 18.98
C ASP A 268 9.42 -8.53 19.63
N TYR A 269 9.19 -8.05 20.83
CA TYR A 269 7.93 -8.23 21.57
C TYR A 269 7.00 -7.04 21.50
N LEU A 270 7.33 -6.05 20.65
CA LEU A 270 6.62 -4.78 20.51
C LEU A 270 6.71 -3.88 21.77
N GLN A 271 7.68 -4.14 22.66
CA GLN A 271 7.97 -3.27 23.79
C GLN A 271 8.89 -2.14 23.36
N THR A 272 8.61 -0.94 23.84
CA THR A 272 9.46 0.27 23.58
C THR A 272 10.74 0.23 24.39
N SER A 273 11.50 1.31 24.36
CA SER A 273 12.69 1.46 25.23
C SER A 273 12.36 1.60 26.72
N ALA A 274 11.11 1.77 27.10
CA ALA A 274 10.64 1.79 28.47
C ALA A 274 9.94 0.47 28.83
N THR A 275 10.26 -0.09 29.98
CA THR A 275 9.65 -1.31 30.52
C THR A 275 8.14 -1.11 30.69
N ASP A 276 7.35 -2.13 30.35
CA ASP A 276 5.87 -2.14 30.45
C ASP A 276 5.17 -1.13 29.53
N VAL A 277 5.88 -0.54 28.57
CA VAL A 277 5.32 0.35 27.54
C VAL A 277 5.53 -0.29 26.17
N TYR A 278 4.44 -0.58 25.49
CA TYR A 278 4.38 -1.21 24.18
C TYR A 278 3.91 -0.21 23.12
N ALA A 279 4.23 -0.47 21.85
CA ALA A 279 3.70 0.34 20.75
C ALA A 279 3.37 -0.52 19.52
N VAL A 280 2.33 -0.12 18.78
CA VAL A 280 1.83 -0.84 17.60
C VAL A 280 1.29 0.09 16.52
N GLY A 281 1.10 -0.46 15.33
CA GLY A 281 0.47 0.19 14.18
C GLY A 281 1.43 1.10 13.42
N ASP A 282 0.86 2.09 12.75
CA ASP A 282 1.59 2.98 11.83
C ASP A 282 2.70 3.82 12.52
N ALA A 283 2.67 3.89 13.85
CA ALA A 283 3.63 4.69 14.61
C ALA A 283 4.97 4.02 14.87
N ILE A 284 5.09 2.69 14.65
CA ILE A 284 6.28 1.93 15.06
C ILE A 284 7.27 1.71 13.93
N GLU A 285 8.56 1.66 14.31
CA GLU A 285 9.65 1.18 13.46
C GLU A 285 10.09 -0.21 13.91
N PHE A 286 10.23 -1.13 12.94
CA PHE A 286 10.74 -2.48 13.17
C PHE A 286 11.62 -2.94 12.00
N PRO A 287 12.48 -3.97 12.17
CA PRO A 287 13.31 -4.49 11.09
C PRO A 287 12.47 -5.13 9.98
N HIS A 288 12.73 -4.76 8.73
CA HIS A 288 12.10 -5.41 7.57
C HIS A 288 12.60 -6.87 7.45
N PRO A 289 11.73 -7.90 7.38
CA PRO A 289 12.13 -9.30 7.44
C PRO A 289 13.13 -9.76 6.37
N LEU A 290 13.10 -9.14 5.18
CA LEU A 290 13.98 -9.53 4.07
C LEU A 290 15.31 -8.76 4.04
N THR A 291 15.39 -7.57 4.63
CA THR A 291 16.59 -6.73 4.57
C THR A 291 17.25 -6.49 5.91
N GLY A 292 16.56 -6.74 7.01
CA GLY A 292 16.99 -6.39 8.37
C GLY A 292 17.04 -4.89 8.64
N LYS A 293 16.79 -4.04 7.65
CA LYS A 293 16.85 -2.58 7.80
C LYS A 293 15.61 -2.03 8.51
N PRO A 294 15.76 -0.92 9.28
CA PRO A 294 14.61 -0.23 9.89
C PRO A 294 13.54 0.13 8.85
N TRP A 295 12.28 -0.08 9.20
CA TRP A 295 11.17 0.12 8.28
C TRP A 295 9.88 0.53 8.98
N LEU A 296 9.07 1.31 8.26
CA LEU A 296 7.71 1.71 8.62
C LEU A 296 6.70 1.01 7.71
N ASN A 297 5.59 0.56 8.26
CA ASN A 297 4.55 -0.14 7.49
C ASN A 297 3.14 0.33 7.88
N TYR A 298 2.52 1.12 7.03
CA TYR A 298 1.22 1.77 7.26
C TYR A 298 0.05 0.91 6.75
N LEU A 299 -0.07 -0.33 7.27
CA LEU A 299 -1.09 -1.29 6.84
C LEU A 299 -1.90 -1.84 8.01
N ALA A 300 -3.20 -1.94 7.82
CA ALA A 300 -4.16 -2.36 8.87
C ALA A 300 -3.96 -3.81 9.33
N ASN A 301 -3.64 -4.74 8.42
CA ASN A 301 -3.45 -6.15 8.79
C ASN A 301 -2.26 -6.34 9.75
N PRO A 302 -1.05 -5.82 9.47
CA PRO A 302 0.04 -5.82 10.44
C PRO A 302 -0.32 -5.15 11.77
N ALA A 303 -0.99 -4.00 11.75
CA ALA A 303 -1.41 -3.31 12.96
C ALA A 303 -2.34 -4.16 13.85
N ASN A 304 -3.29 -4.91 13.25
CA ASN A 304 -4.14 -5.86 13.96
C ASN A 304 -3.35 -7.00 14.59
N ARG A 305 -2.41 -7.61 13.85
CA ARG A 305 -1.54 -8.67 14.39
C ARG A 305 -0.66 -8.15 15.53
N GLN A 306 -0.09 -6.96 15.37
CA GLN A 306 0.70 -6.30 16.40
C GLN A 306 -0.14 -6.04 17.66
N GLY A 307 -1.35 -5.51 17.51
CA GLY A 307 -2.27 -5.29 18.64
C GLY A 307 -2.55 -6.57 19.43
N ARG A 308 -2.76 -7.69 18.73
CA ARG A 308 -2.94 -8.99 19.36
C ARG A 308 -1.69 -9.48 20.09
N ILE A 309 -0.53 -9.42 19.46
CA ILE A 309 0.75 -9.86 20.04
C ILE A 309 1.11 -8.99 21.25
N ALA A 310 1.01 -7.66 21.13
CA ALA A 310 1.28 -6.75 22.23
C ALA A 310 0.36 -7.03 23.43
N ALA A 311 -0.93 -7.27 23.20
CA ALA A 311 -1.87 -7.63 24.24
C ALA A 311 -1.47 -8.92 24.97
N ASP A 312 -1.12 -9.97 24.22
CA ASP A 312 -0.65 -11.23 24.81
C ASP A 312 0.63 -11.02 25.64
N ASN A 313 1.59 -10.24 25.13
CA ASN A 313 2.82 -9.88 25.84
C ASN A 313 2.55 -8.99 27.08
N MET A 314 1.57 -8.12 27.02
CA MET A 314 1.13 -7.32 28.19
C MET A 314 0.50 -8.17 29.29
N VAL A 315 -0.19 -9.25 28.95
CA VAL A 315 -0.87 -10.11 29.93
C VAL A 315 0.05 -11.20 30.45
N PHE A 316 0.75 -11.92 29.55
CA PHE A 316 1.49 -13.14 29.88
C PHE A 316 3.01 -12.93 30.03
N GLY A 317 3.49 -11.68 29.80
CA GLY A 317 4.91 -11.39 29.66
C GLY A 317 5.37 -11.58 28.22
N ASN A 318 6.58 -11.15 27.89
CA ASN A 318 7.15 -11.15 26.54
C ASN A 318 7.42 -12.58 26.02
N THR A 319 6.38 -13.26 25.57
CA THR A 319 6.42 -14.65 25.11
C THR A 319 6.26 -14.80 23.59
N THR A 320 5.58 -13.84 22.94
CA THR A 320 5.26 -13.92 21.51
C THR A 320 6.00 -12.84 20.72
N LYS A 321 6.89 -13.28 19.82
CA LYS A 321 7.64 -12.36 18.95
C LYS A 321 6.81 -11.89 17.75
N TYR A 322 7.05 -10.65 17.34
CA TYR A 322 6.55 -10.11 16.09
C TYR A 322 7.62 -10.28 15.00
N GLU A 323 7.33 -11.10 14.03
CA GLU A 323 8.25 -11.45 12.94
C GLU A 323 8.34 -10.38 11.82
N GLY A 324 7.77 -9.20 12.06
CA GLY A 324 7.69 -8.14 11.06
C GLY A 324 6.61 -8.35 9.99
N ALA A 325 6.57 -7.44 9.04
CA ALA A 325 5.69 -7.44 7.88
C ALA A 325 6.49 -7.23 6.60
N ILE A 326 6.06 -7.80 5.49
CA ILE A 326 6.73 -7.70 4.19
C ILE A 326 6.04 -6.70 3.23
N GLY A 327 5.02 -5.96 3.70
CA GLY A 327 4.35 -4.91 2.92
C GLY A 327 3.37 -5.44 1.87
N THR A 328 2.64 -6.50 2.18
CA THR A 328 1.59 -7.00 1.28
C THR A 328 0.43 -6.03 1.23
N SER A 329 0.17 -5.51 0.04
CA SER A 329 -0.80 -4.44 -0.20
C SER A 329 -1.55 -4.64 -1.51
N ILE A 330 -2.76 -4.14 -1.57
CA ILE A 330 -3.64 -4.22 -2.73
C ILE A 330 -4.47 -2.94 -2.83
N ALA A 331 -4.73 -2.49 -4.06
CA ALA A 331 -5.64 -1.40 -4.35
C ALA A 331 -6.54 -1.77 -5.52
N LYS A 332 -7.77 -1.28 -5.45
CA LYS A 332 -8.68 -1.22 -6.58
C LYS A 332 -8.59 0.16 -7.21
N VAL A 333 -8.39 0.22 -8.52
CA VAL A 333 -8.35 1.44 -9.31
C VAL A 333 -9.41 1.30 -10.41
N PHE A 334 -10.60 1.80 -10.19
CA PHE A 334 -11.81 1.53 -10.96
C PHE A 334 -12.13 0.02 -11.00
N ASP A 335 -12.02 -0.61 -12.15
CA ASP A 335 -12.21 -2.06 -12.34
C ASP A 335 -10.88 -2.84 -12.37
N MET A 336 -9.73 -2.15 -12.40
CA MET A 336 -8.42 -2.78 -12.31
C MET A 336 -7.99 -2.97 -10.84
N THR A 337 -7.32 -4.07 -10.57
CA THR A 337 -6.71 -4.38 -9.27
C THR A 337 -5.19 -4.42 -9.42
N VAL A 338 -4.47 -3.79 -8.49
CA VAL A 338 -3.01 -3.83 -8.43
C VAL A 338 -2.56 -4.19 -7.02
N ALA A 339 -1.63 -5.15 -6.92
CA ALA A 339 -1.15 -5.65 -5.64
C ALA A 339 0.37 -5.86 -5.65
N SER A 340 0.98 -5.78 -4.47
CA SER A 340 2.40 -6.05 -4.30
C SER A 340 2.69 -6.69 -2.94
N THR A 341 3.78 -7.45 -2.88
CA THR A 341 4.31 -8.03 -1.64
C THR A 341 5.82 -8.12 -1.70
N GLY A 342 6.50 -7.98 -0.57
CA GLY A 342 7.96 -8.04 -0.49
C GLY A 342 8.64 -6.85 -1.16
N LEU A 343 9.74 -7.10 -1.86
CA LEU A 343 10.62 -6.08 -2.42
C LEU A 343 10.49 -6.00 -3.94
N ALA A 344 10.06 -4.86 -4.45
CA ALA A 344 10.10 -4.54 -5.87
C ALA A 344 11.56 -4.39 -6.36
N ALA A 345 11.80 -4.57 -7.67
CA ALA A 345 13.13 -4.52 -8.28
C ALA A 345 13.88 -3.19 -7.98
N LYS A 346 13.17 -2.06 -7.99
CA LYS A 346 13.76 -0.77 -7.63
C LYS A 346 14.26 -0.70 -6.18
N ARG A 347 13.58 -1.34 -5.24
CA ARG A 347 14.01 -1.43 -3.83
C ARG A 347 15.23 -2.31 -3.67
N LEU A 348 15.27 -3.44 -4.36
CA LEU A 348 16.42 -4.34 -4.37
C LEU A 348 17.66 -3.63 -4.94
N LYS A 349 17.49 -2.90 -6.06
CA LYS A 349 18.55 -2.08 -6.66
C LYS A 349 19.06 -1.02 -5.68
N GLN A 350 18.18 -0.27 -5.02
CA GLN A 350 18.54 0.74 -4.03
C GLN A 350 19.25 0.15 -2.80
N SER A 351 18.93 -1.10 -2.45
CA SER A 351 19.54 -1.81 -1.34
C SER A 351 20.84 -2.52 -1.69
N GLY A 352 21.25 -2.53 -2.97
CA GLY A 352 22.41 -3.25 -3.46
C GLY A 352 22.28 -4.78 -3.40
N ILE A 353 21.05 -5.29 -3.34
CA ILE A 353 20.78 -6.75 -3.29
C ILE A 353 20.71 -7.28 -4.73
N PRO A 354 21.57 -8.28 -5.09
CA PRO A 354 21.48 -8.94 -6.39
C PRO A 354 20.11 -9.58 -6.60
N TYR A 355 19.53 -9.38 -7.76
CA TYR A 355 18.23 -9.96 -8.09
C TYR A 355 18.08 -10.23 -9.59
N ALA A 356 17.23 -11.19 -9.91
CA ALA A 356 16.61 -11.35 -11.21
C ALA A 356 15.11 -11.04 -11.11
N SER A 357 14.49 -10.77 -12.23
CA SER A 357 13.04 -10.58 -12.29
C SER A 357 12.44 -11.25 -13.52
N SER A 358 11.22 -11.73 -13.41
CA SER A 358 10.42 -12.23 -14.52
C SER A 358 9.07 -11.52 -14.54
N THR A 359 8.49 -11.40 -15.74
CA THR A 359 7.12 -10.90 -15.91
C THR A 359 6.38 -11.89 -16.80
N THR A 360 5.20 -12.31 -16.37
CA THR A 360 4.33 -13.22 -17.12
C THR A 360 2.97 -12.60 -17.32
N HIS A 361 2.40 -12.85 -18.48
CA HIS A 361 1.04 -12.44 -18.84
C HIS A 361 0.20 -13.71 -19.00
N SER A 362 -0.94 -13.72 -18.35
CA SER A 362 -1.86 -14.87 -18.32
C SER A 362 -3.31 -14.35 -18.34
N ALA A 363 -4.26 -15.25 -18.37
CA ALA A 363 -5.66 -14.93 -18.11
C ALA A 363 -6.02 -15.19 -16.64
N SER A 364 -7.02 -14.53 -16.13
CA SER A 364 -7.54 -14.69 -14.76
C SER A 364 -8.00 -16.13 -14.49
N HIS A 365 -8.58 -16.78 -15.51
CA HIS A 365 -9.04 -18.16 -15.52
C HIS A 365 -8.90 -18.79 -16.92
N ALA A 366 -9.45 -19.98 -17.14
CA ALA A 366 -9.31 -20.73 -18.39
C ALA A 366 -9.91 -19.93 -19.58
N GLY A 367 -9.09 -19.67 -20.61
CA GLY A 367 -9.48 -18.83 -21.75
C GLY A 367 -10.61 -19.38 -22.63
N TYR A 368 -10.96 -20.65 -22.49
CA TYR A 368 -12.13 -21.25 -23.15
C TYR A 368 -13.44 -21.04 -22.36
N TYR A 369 -13.34 -20.53 -21.12
CA TYR A 369 -14.49 -20.12 -20.32
C TYR A 369 -14.72 -18.62 -20.52
N PRO A 370 -15.98 -18.16 -20.62
CA PRO A 370 -16.30 -16.75 -20.89
C PRO A 370 -15.65 -15.77 -19.90
N ASP A 371 -15.39 -14.57 -20.38
CA ASP A 371 -14.96 -13.41 -19.59
C ASP A 371 -13.58 -13.54 -18.92
N ALA A 372 -12.69 -14.34 -19.48
CA ALA A 372 -11.30 -14.42 -19.03
C ALA A 372 -10.58 -13.10 -19.29
N LEU A 373 -10.09 -12.47 -18.22
CA LEU A 373 -9.47 -11.14 -18.25
C LEU A 373 -7.94 -11.21 -18.07
N PRO A 374 -7.19 -10.23 -18.61
CA PRO A 374 -5.74 -10.20 -18.48
C PRO A 374 -5.26 -10.13 -17.02
N LEU A 375 -4.20 -10.87 -16.72
CA LEU A 375 -3.50 -10.89 -15.45
C LEU A 375 -1.99 -10.89 -15.69
N THR A 376 -1.29 -9.92 -15.12
CA THR A 376 0.18 -9.82 -15.21
C THR A 376 0.78 -10.05 -13.83
N ILE A 377 1.77 -10.95 -13.76
CA ILE A 377 2.55 -11.21 -12.53
C ILE A 377 4.02 -10.89 -12.81
N LYS A 378 4.61 -10.09 -11.92
CA LYS A 378 6.06 -9.85 -11.89
C LYS A 378 6.64 -10.40 -10.60
N LEU A 379 7.69 -11.20 -10.71
CA LEU A 379 8.46 -11.73 -9.59
C LEU A 379 9.83 -11.06 -9.50
N THR A 380 10.35 -10.94 -8.29
CA THR A 380 11.76 -10.63 -8.00
C THR A 380 12.33 -11.72 -7.11
N PHE A 381 13.51 -12.22 -7.43
CA PHE A 381 14.11 -13.37 -6.75
C PHE A 381 15.65 -13.33 -6.83
N ASP A 382 16.28 -14.09 -5.96
CA ASP A 382 17.72 -14.33 -5.98
C ASP A 382 18.12 -15.15 -7.21
N PRO A 383 19.05 -14.68 -8.06
CA PRO A 383 19.41 -15.39 -9.29
C PRO A 383 20.16 -16.72 -9.06
N ALA A 384 20.73 -16.93 -7.87
CA ALA A 384 21.48 -18.15 -7.58
C ALA A 384 20.62 -19.21 -6.88
N SER A 385 19.86 -18.82 -5.86
CA SER A 385 19.08 -19.76 -5.04
C SER A 385 17.60 -19.85 -5.44
N GLY A 386 17.09 -18.89 -6.20
CA GLY A 386 15.67 -18.75 -6.50
C GLY A 386 14.83 -18.22 -5.33
N LYS A 387 15.43 -17.79 -4.21
CA LYS A 387 14.70 -17.24 -3.06
C LYS A 387 13.84 -16.06 -3.50
N LEU A 388 12.56 -16.09 -3.19
CA LEU A 388 11.63 -15.02 -3.52
C LEU A 388 11.89 -13.79 -2.65
N TYR A 389 12.04 -12.64 -3.31
CA TYR A 389 12.13 -11.34 -2.67
C TYR A 389 10.83 -10.56 -2.75
N GLY A 390 10.08 -10.68 -3.83
CA GLY A 390 8.83 -9.96 -4.01
C GLY A 390 7.99 -10.45 -5.17
N GLY A 391 6.75 -10.02 -5.16
CA GLY A 391 5.80 -10.22 -6.23
C GLY A 391 4.90 -9.01 -6.41
N GLN A 392 4.50 -8.78 -7.65
CA GLN A 392 3.57 -7.74 -8.04
C GLN A 392 2.56 -8.33 -9.01
N CYS A 393 1.31 -7.97 -8.86
CA CYS A 393 0.24 -8.49 -9.70
C CYS A 393 -0.69 -7.35 -10.12
N VAL A 394 -1.07 -7.31 -11.39
CA VAL A 394 -2.05 -6.35 -11.92
C VAL A 394 -2.99 -7.07 -12.87
N GLY A 395 -4.27 -6.75 -12.80
CA GLY A 395 -5.32 -7.34 -13.61
C GLY A 395 -6.70 -6.94 -13.13
N TYR A 396 -7.71 -7.65 -13.55
CA TYR A 396 -9.10 -7.34 -13.22
C TYR A 396 -9.69 -8.33 -12.21
N GLU A 397 -9.28 -9.61 -12.29
CA GLU A 397 -9.76 -10.68 -11.41
C GLU A 397 -8.62 -11.58 -10.93
N GLY A 398 -8.76 -12.12 -9.71
CA GLY A 398 -7.86 -13.10 -9.13
C GLY A 398 -6.45 -12.58 -8.78
N VAL A 399 -6.26 -11.26 -8.74
CA VAL A 399 -5.02 -10.62 -8.29
C VAL A 399 -4.76 -10.90 -6.82
N ASP A 400 -5.80 -10.77 -5.99
CA ASP A 400 -5.80 -11.04 -4.55
C ASP A 400 -5.35 -12.47 -4.24
N LYS A 401 -5.96 -13.46 -4.91
CA LYS A 401 -5.61 -14.87 -4.77
C LYS A 401 -4.13 -15.12 -5.03
N ARG A 402 -3.55 -14.50 -6.05
CA ARG A 402 -2.16 -14.75 -6.46
C ARG A 402 -1.17 -14.02 -5.58
N ILE A 403 -1.44 -12.79 -5.20
CA ILE A 403 -0.52 -12.04 -4.34
C ILE A 403 -0.42 -12.63 -2.94
N ASP A 404 -1.53 -13.15 -2.38
CA ASP A 404 -1.53 -13.79 -1.08
C ASP A 404 -0.70 -15.07 -1.05
N GLN A 405 -0.73 -15.88 -2.13
CA GLN A 405 0.11 -17.07 -2.26
C GLN A 405 1.60 -16.72 -2.32
N ILE A 406 1.97 -15.69 -3.11
CA ILE A 406 3.34 -15.20 -3.18
C ILE A 406 3.79 -14.69 -1.79
N ALA A 407 2.94 -13.92 -1.12
CA ALA A 407 3.22 -13.38 0.21
C ALA A 407 3.46 -14.51 1.23
N LEU A 408 2.65 -15.55 1.21
CA LEU A 408 2.80 -16.70 2.09
C LEU A 408 4.13 -17.42 1.85
N ILE A 409 4.50 -17.64 0.60
CA ILE A 409 5.77 -18.30 0.23
C ILE A 409 6.96 -17.45 0.67
N ILE A 410 6.96 -16.13 0.39
CA ILE A 410 8.01 -15.21 0.85
C ILE A 410 8.14 -15.25 2.38
N LYS A 411 7.01 -15.16 3.08
CA LYS A 411 6.97 -15.15 4.55
C LYS A 411 7.58 -16.41 5.16
N ASN A 412 7.48 -17.55 4.48
CA ASN A 412 8.07 -18.82 4.88
C ASN A 412 9.50 -19.05 4.34
N GLY A 413 10.14 -18.02 3.77
CA GLY A 413 11.50 -18.11 3.23
C GLY A 413 11.60 -18.92 1.95
N GLY A 414 10.49 -19.12 1.23
CA GLY A 414 10.39 -19.96 0.05
C GLY A 414 11.01 -19.36 -1.21
N THR A 415 10.93 -20.12 -2.28
CA THR A 415 11.63 -19.93 -3.53
C THR A 415 10.68 -19.94 -4.73
N VAL A 416 11.17 -19.62 -5.91
CA VAL A 416 10.43 -19.78 -7.18
C VAL A 416 10.01 -21.23 -7.43
N TYR A 417 10.77 -22.20 -6.91
CA TYR A 417 10.47 -23.63 -7.03
C TYR A 417 9.23 -24.01 -6.23
N ASP A 418 8.95 -23.30 -5.13
CA ASP A 418 7.77 -23.56 -4.31
C ASP A 418 6.49 -23.06 -5.00
N LEU A 419 6.58 -21.99 -5.82
CA LEU A 419 5.47 -21.56 -6.68
C LEU A 419 5.05 -22.65 -7.68
N MET A 420 6.00 -23.44 -8.18
CA MET A 420 5.75 -24.53 -9.12
C MET A 420 5.07 -25.74 -8.48
N LYS A 421 5.14 -25.86 -7.14
CA LYS A 421 4.60 -26.98 -6.37
C LYS A 421 3.25 -26.71 -5.73
N VAL A 422 2.76 -25.46 -5.82
CA VAL A 422 1.46 -25.12 -5.22
C VAL A 422 0.37 -25.96 -5.87
N GLU A 423 -0.38 -26.68 -5.06
CA GLU A 423 -1.59 -27.37 -5.50
C GLU A 423 -2.75 -26.38 -5.55
N HIS A 424 -3.07 -25.94 -6.76
CA HIS A 424 -4.09 -24.90 -6.97
C HIS A 424 -5.49 -25.52 -7.06
N THR A 425 -6.46 -24.82 -6.43
CA THR A 425 -7.86 -25.13 -6.72
C THR A 425 -8.17 -24.78 -8.18
N TYR A 426 -8.69 -25.72 -8.93
CA TYR A 426 -9.02 -25.55 -10.34
C TYR A 426 -10.45 -25.96 -10.67
N ALA A 427 -11.13 -25.05 -11.31
CA ALA A 427 -12.24 -25.29 -12.23
C ALA A 427 -12.27 -24.10 -13.21
N PRO A 428 -12.82 -24.26 -14.44
CA PRO A 428 -12.72 -23.23 -15.47
C PRO A 428 -13.05 -21.79 -15.05
N PRO A 429 -14.06 -21.52 -14.19
CA PRO A 429 -14.41 -20.16 -13.77
C PRO A 429 -13.38 -19.54 -12.79
N PHE A 430 -12.49 -20.31 -12.18
CA PHE A 430 -11.64 -19.83 -11.07
C PHE A 430 -10.16 -19.76 -11.42
N SER A 431 -9.68 -20.57 -12.36
CA SER A 431 -8.29 -20.62 -12.76
C SER A 431 -8.10 -21.35 -14.09
N SER A 432 -6.85 -21.46 -14.52
CA SER A 432 -6.41 -22.41 -15.56
C SER A 432 -5.79 -23.64 -14.92
N ALA A 433 -5.75 -24.75 -15.63
CA ALA A 433 -5.08 -25.97 -15.15
C ALA A 433 -3.60 -25.73 -14.82
N LYS A 434 -2.96 -24.80 -15.54
CA LYS A 434 -1.67 -24.19 -15.16
C LYS A 434 -1.97 -22.79 -14.62
N ASP A 435 -2.14 -22.68 -13.30
CA ASP A 435 -2.41 -21.35 -12.68
C ASP A 435 -1.31 -20.35 -13.03
N PRO A 436 -1.63 -19.07 -13.21
CA PRO A 436 -0.65 -17.98 -13.42
C PRO A 436 0.55 -17.99 -12.46
N ILE A 437 0.37 -18.42 -11.23
CA ILE A 437 1.47 -18.58 -10.26
C ILE A 437 2.45 -19.67 -10.69
N ALA A 438 1.96 -20.82 -11.14
CA ALA A 438 2.81 -21.90 -11.63
C ALA A 438 3.59 -21.47 -12.89
N ILE A 439 2.92 -20.76 -13.81
CA ILE A 439 3.56 -20.17 -15.00
C ILE A 439 4.67 -19.18 -14.60
N ALA A 440 4.42 -18.31 -13.63
CA ALA A 440 5.42 -17.37 -13.12
C ALA A 440 6.62 -18.11 -12.51
N GLY A 441 6.39 -19.20 -11.77
CA GLY A 441 7.43 -20.08 -11.24
C GLY A 441 8.25 -20.77 -12.33
N TYR A 442 7.59 -21.34 -13.36
CA TYR A 442 8.26 -21.98 -14.50
C TYR A 442 9.14 -21.00 -15.27
N THR A 443 8.63 -19.80 -15.54
CA THR A 443 9.38 -18.74 -16.23
C THR A 443 10.61 -18.33 -15.42
N ALA A 444 10.45 -18.09 -14.12
CA ALA A 444 11.56 -17.76 -13.23
C ALA A 444 12.62 -18.89 -13.19
N ASN A 445 12.19 -20.16 -13.13
CA ASN A 445 13.09 -21.30 -13.18
C ASN A 445 13.86 -21.38 -14.51
N ASN A 446 13.22 -21.11 -15.65
CA ASN A 446 13.88 -21.09 -16.96
C ASN A 446 14.96 -19.99 -17.03
N ILE A 447 14.75 -18.85 -16.38
CA ILE A 447 15.75 -17.77 -16.27
C ILE A 447 16.94 -18.24 -15.43
N ILE A 448 16.70 -18.81 -14.24
CA ILE A 448 17.75 -19.27 -13.32
C ILE A 448 18.59 -20.38 -13.94
N SER A 449 17.97 -21.33 -14.62
CA SER A 449 18.65 -22.44 -15.26
C SER A 449 19.42 -22.06 -16.54
N GLY A 450 19.25 -20.81 -17.03
CA GLY A 450 19.83 -20.36 -18.30
C GLY A 450 19.11 -20.90 -19.55
N ALA A 451 18.01 -21.63 -19.37
CA ALA A 451 17.20 -22.14 -20.50
C ALA A 451 16.51 -21.02 -21.29
N MET A 452 16.28 -19.87 -20.66
CA MET A 452 15.69 -18.69 -21.28
C MET A 452 16.44 -17.42 -20.81
N PRO A 453 17.52 -17.04 -21.49
CA PRO A 453 18.15 -15.74 -21.26
C PRO A 453 17.18 -14.61 -21.58
N ILE A 454 17.12 -13.58 -20.73
CA ILE A 454 16.23 -12.44 -20.94
C ILE A 454 17.00 -11.13 -20.99
N VAL A 455 16.47 -10.19 -21.75
CA VAL A 455 16.86 -8.78 -21.74
C VAL A 455 15.66 -7.92 -21.41
N THR A 456 15.88 -6.81 -20.74
CA THR A 456 14.83 -5.85 -20.43
C THR A 456 14.69 -4.82 -21.55
N TRP A 457 13.50 -4.23 -21.70
CA TRP A 457 13.29 -3.15 -22.67
C TRP A 457 14.24 -1.96 -22.46
N ARG A 458 14.68 -1.69 -21.21
CA ARG A 458 15.67 -0.64 -20.91
C ARG A 458 17.06 -0.95 -21.48
N GLN A 459 17.44 -2.21 -21.47
CA GLN A 459 18.69 -2.66 -22.08
C GLN A 459 18.61 -2.51 -23.61
N ILE A 460 17.45 -2.82 -24.20
CA ILE A 460 17.23 -2.63 -25.65
C ILE A 460 17.22 -1.14 -26.01
N ALA A 461 16.52 -0.30 -25.24
CA ALA A 461 16.42 1.14 -25.51
C ALA A 461 17.78 1.88 -25.44
N GLY A 462 18.76 1.34 -24.70
CA GLY A 462 20.10 1.91 -24.57
C GLY A 462 21.18 1.16 -25.34
N ALA A 463 20.83 0.13 -26.14
CA ALA A 463 21.78 -0.71 -26.81
C ALA A 463 22.12 -0.17 -28.25
N ASP A 464 23.36 -0.41 -28.66
CA ASP A 464 23.69 -0.39 -30.09
C ASP A 464 23.11 -1.67 -30.73
N LEU A 465 22.17 -1.49 -31.64
CA LEU A 465 21.49 -2.59 -32.33
C LEU A 465 22.19 -3.06 -33.60
N SER A 466 23.39 -2.57 -33.92
CA SER A 466 24.12 -2.96 -35.13
C SER A 466 24.39 -4.46 -35.23
N ASP A 467 24.71 -5.09 -34.09
CA ASP A 467 24.98 -6.54 -33.96
C ASP A 467 23.82 -7.34 -33.36
N ILE A 468 22.63 -6.72 -33.28
CA ILE A 468 21.43 -7.34 -32.70
C ILE A 468 20.33 -7.37 -33.77
N LEU A 469 19.65 -8.49 -33.89
CA LEU A 469 18.36 -8.60 -34.57
C LEU A 469 17.24 -8.57 -33.55
N LEU A 470 16.35 -7.60 -33.62
CA LEU A 470 15.09 -7.61 -32.92
C LEU A 470 14.07 -8.41 -33.72
N LEU A 471 13.62 -9.55 -33.18
CA LEU A 471 12.68 -10.45 -33.85
C LEU A 471 11.30 -10.35 -33.16
N ASP A 472 10.32 -9.82 -33.88
CA ASP A 472 8.93 -9.83 -33.49
C ASP A 472 8.25 -11.11 -33.95
N VAL A 473 7.81 -11.95 -33.00
CA VAL A 473 7.13 -13.22 -33.32
C VAL A 473 5.61 -13.13 -33.24
N ARG A 474 5.05 -11.94 -33.06
CA ARG A 474 3.61 -11.70 -33.09
C ARG A 474 3.04 -11.87 -34.51
N ILE A 475 1.74 -11.97 -34.62
CA ILE A 475 1.06 -11.99 -35.93
C ILE A 475 1.28 -10.65 -36.68
N ARG A 476 1.13 -10.66 -38.00
CA ARG A 476 1.42 -9.48 -38.86
C ARG A 476 0.56 -8.28 -38.51
N GLU A 477 -0.67 -8.51 -38.13
CA GLU A 477 -1.64 -7.49 -37.73
C GLU A 477 -1.18 -6.74 -36.47
N GLU A 478 -0.68 -7.47 -35.47
CA GLU A 478 -0.16 -6.87 -34.23
C GLU A 478 1.13 -6.08 -34.49
N HIS A 479 2.02 -6.60 -35.36
CA HIS A 479 3.22 -5.87 -35.78
C HIS A 479 2.86 -4.58 -36.52
N ALA A 480 1.89 -4.62 -37.43
CA ALA A 480 1.42 -3.45 -38.17
C ALA A 480 0.78 -2.38 -37.29
N PHE A 481 0.14 -2.80 -36.19
CA PHE A 481 -0.47 -1.89 -35.22
C PHE A 481 0.57 -1.12 -34.38
N GLY A 482 1.77 -1.68 -34.25
CA GLY A 482 2.91 -1.04 -33.59
C GLY A 482 4.00 -2.07 -33.25
N ALA A 483 5.24 -1.71 -33.51
CA ALA A 483 6.40 -2.56 -33.29
C ALA A 483 7.60 -1.78 -32.76
N ILE A 484 8.58 -2.48 -32.19
CA ILE A 484 9.85 -1.86 -31.81
C ILE A 484 10.57 -1.41 -33.15
N PRO A 485 10.98 -0.14 -33.28
CA PRO A 485 11.62 0.35 -34.48
C PRO A 485 12.81 -0.51 -34.87
N GLY A 486 12.87 -0.91 -36.14
CA GLY A 486 13.95 -1.74 -36.69
C GLY A 486 13.79 -3.25 -36.44
N SER A 487 12.68 -3.69 -35.85
CA SER A 487 12.39 -5.12 -35.69
C SER A 487 11.96 -5.76 -37.01
N VAL A 488 12.27 -7.07 -37.13
CA VAL A 488 11.82 -7.93 -38.21
C VAL A 488 10.68 -8.80 -37.69
N ASN A 489 9.59 -8.85 -38.44
CA ASN A 489 8.46 -9.71 -38.06
C ASN A 489 8.50 -11.06 -38.79
N ILE A 490 8.55 -12.12 -38.01
CA ILE A 490 8.31 -13.49 -38.45
C ILE A 490 7.37 -14.14 -37.44
N PRO A 491 6.09 -14.29 -37.81
CA PRO A 491 5.12 -14.92 -36.90
C PRO A 491 5.58 -16.25 -36.35
N LEU A 492 5.31 -16.51 -35.06
CA LEU A 492 5.78 -17.72 -34.37
C LEU A 492 5.45 -19.02 -35.13
N GLU A 493 4.29 -19.09 -35.76
CA GLU A 493 3.85 -20.24 -36.55
C GLU A 493 4.71 -20.46 -37.81
N GLU A 494 5.23 -19.38 -38.40
CA GLU A 494 6.09 -19.41 -39.58
C GLU A 494 7.58 -19.60 -39.24
N LEU A 495 7.98 -19.24 -38.00
CA LEU A 495 9.38 -19.09 -37.60
C LEU A 495 10.19 -20.37 -37.88
N ARG A 496 9.65 -21.57 -37.59
CA ARG A 496 10.37 -22.84 -37.76
C ARG A 496 10.74 -23.11 -39.20
N SER A 497 9.88 -22.77 -40.14
CA SER A 497 10.15 -22.92 -41.58
C SER A 497 11.05 -21.81 -42.13
N ARG A 498 11.20 -20.71 -41.44
CA ARG A 498 11.94 -19.51 -41.84
C ARG A 498 13.22 -19.27 -41.02
N LEU A 499 13.67 -20.24 -40.24
CA LEU A 499 14.91 -20.11 -39.47
C LEU A 499 16.13 -19.79 -40.30
N GLY A 500 16.18 -20.21 -41.59
CA GLY A 500 17.28 -19.92 -42.53
C GLY A 500 17.36 -18.43 -42.94
N GLU A 501 16.33 -17.63 -42.65
CA GLU A 501 16.35 -16.18 -42.88
C GLU A 501 17.05 -15.39 -41.78
N LEU A 502 17.29 -16.04 -40.61
CA LEU A 502 17.91 -15.39 -39.48
C LEU A 502 19.42 -15.33 -39.61
N PRO A 503 20.06 -14.18 -39.30
CA PRO A 503 21.49 -14.03 -39.39
C PRO A 503 22.22 -14.88 -38.33
N HIS A 504 23.28 -15.59 -38.75
CA HIS A 504 24.10 -16.39 -37.85
C HIS A 504 25.15 -15.61 -37.07
N ASN A 505 25.41 -14.35 -37.50
CA ASN A 505 26.48 -13.49 -36.95
C ASN A 505 25.93 -12.39 -36.03
N LYS A 506 24.65 -12.41 -35.70
CA LYS A 506 24.03 -11.43 -34.78
C LYS A 506 23.38 -12.10 -33.62
N ALA A 507 23.34 -11.41 -32.46
CA ALA A 507 22.49 -11.81 -31.36
C ALA A 507 21.03 -11.58 -31.75
N ILE A 508 20.15 -12.52 -31.44
CA ILE A 508 18.72 -12.43 -31.76
C ILE A 508 17.94 -12.18 -30.47
N TYR A 509 17.28 -11.05 -30.36
CA TYR A 509 16.40 -10.71 -29.24
C TYR A 509 14.96 -10.84 -29.73
N VAL A 510 14.26 -11.82 -29.16
CA VAL A 510 12.89 -12.18 -29.53
C VAL A 510 11.92 -11.47 -28.60
N TYR A 511 10.84 -10.92 -29.14
CA TYR A 511 9.72 -10.40 -28.35
C TYR A 511 8.37 -10.79 -28.96
N CYS A 512 7.36 -10.78 -28.07
CA CYS A 512 5.99 -11.12 -28.38
C CYS A 512 5.04 -10.07 -27.80
#